data_0feb4217649f014d78fe9493ea1cf2a9
#
_entry.id   0feb4217649f014d78fe9493ea1cf2a9
#
_cell.length_a   1.000
_cell.length_b   1.000
_cell.length_c   1.000
_cell.angle_alpha   90.00
_cell.angle_beta   90.00
_cell.angle_gamma   90.00
#
_symmetry.space_group_name_H-M   'P 1'
#
loop_
_entity.id
_entity.type
_entity.pdbx_description
1 polymer ?
#
loop_
_entity_poly.entity_id
_entity_poly.type
_entity_poly.pdbx_seq_one_letter_code
_entity_poly.pdbx_strand_id
1 'polypeptide(L)'
;MAKQPSLTQSMSELHTWAGLVLGWVLFAIFLTGTLAVFDKELNWWMQPELRVTGQSQAEAVQVAEDWLRANHAGASAWNIGLPSERGPGLSVSAGEQRRGERTYLDASTGELVEPRDTAGGSFFFRFHYTLHMGRDLGVWIVGLAAMAMLVAIISGIIIHKKIFKDFFTFRPGKGQRSWL
;
A
#
# COMPACT_ATOMS: atom_id res chain seq x y z
N MET A 1 -30.75 39.33 -15.76
CA MET A 1 -30.73 37.86 -15.59
C MET A 1 -29.29 37.38 -15.72
N ALA A 2 -28.72 36.77 -14.70
CA ALA A 2 -27.40 36.16 -14.77
C ALA A 2 -27.40 35.01 -15.77
N LYS A 3 -26.44 34.99 -16.69
CA LYS A 3 -26.33 33.95 -17.73
C LYS A 3 -25.97 32.65 -17.04
N GLN A 4 -26.76 31.61 -17.27
CA GLN A 4 -26.49 30.26 -16.73
C GLN A 4 -25.10 29.79 -17.22
N PRO A 5 -24.24 29.26 -16.32
CA PRO A 5 -22.95 28.75 -16.72
C PRO A 5 -23.11 27.59 -17.71
N SER A 6 -22.23 27.52 -18.71
CA SER A 6 -22.20 26.38 -19.63
C SER A 6 -21.70 25.14 -18.90
N LEU A 7 -22.07 23.95 -19.40
CA LEU A 7 -21.58 22.66 -18.83
C LEU A 7 -20.06 22.65 -18.69
N THR A 8 -19.34 23.15 -19.69
CA THR A 8 -17.87 23.20 -19.66
C THR A 8 -17.34 24.12 -18.56
N GLN A 9 -18.01 25.24 -18.31
CA GLN A 9 -17.63 26.16 -17.21
C GLN A 9 -17.85 25.50 -15.84
N SER A 10 -19.02 24.88 -15.62
CA SER A 10 -19.31 24.18 -14.38
C SER A 10 -18.33 23.00 -14.14
N MET A 11 -17.98 22.26 -15.19
CA MET A 11 -16.99 21.18 -15.09
C MET A 11 -15.58 21.72 -14.82
N SER A 12 -15.22 22.88 -15.38
CA SER A 12 -13.94 23.53 -15.12
C SER A 12 -13.81 23.97 -13.66
N GLU A 13 -14.84 24.58 -13.11
CA GLU A 13 -14.86 24.98 -11.70
C GLU A 13 -14.75 23.76 -10.78
N LEU A 14 -15.54 22.72 -11.04
CA LEU A 14 -15.51 21.47 -10.29
C LEU A 14 -14.12 20.81 -10.33
N HIS A 15 -13.53 20.72 -11.51
CA HIS A 15 -12.19 20.16 -11.70
C HIS A 15 -11.11 20.96 -10.96
N THR A 16 -11.17 22.29 -11.05
CA THR A 16 -10.21 23.17 -10.37
C THR A 16 -10.29 23.04 -8.86
N TRP A 17 -11.49 23.06 -8.29
CA TRP A 17 -11.66 22.93 -6.85
C TRP A 17 -11.32 21.54 -6.35
N ALA A 18 -11.74 20.50 -7.06
CA ALA A 18 -11.37 19.12 -6.72
C ALA A 18 -9.84 18.93 -6.77
N GLY A 19 -9.16 19.45 -7.79
CA GLY A 19 -7.72 19.38 -7.90
C GLY A 19 -7.00 20.18 -6.82
N LEU A 20 -7.44 21.40 -6.53
CA LEU A 20 -6.79 22.29 -5.56
C LEU A 20 -6.94 21.77 -4.12
N VAL A 21 -8.16 21.37 -3.73
CA VAL A 21 -8.45 20.94 -2.34
C VAL A 21 -7.96 19.53 -2.08
N LEU A 22 -8.16 18.62 -3.04
CA LEU A 22 -7.88 17.20 -2.83
C LEU A 22 -6.54 16.75 -3.41
N GLY A 23 -5.91 17.55 -4.28
CA GLY A 23 -4.68 17.18 -4.96
C GLY A 23 -3.55 16.78 -4.02
N TRP A 24 -3.36 17.50 -2.92
CA TRP A 24 -2.34 17.20 -1.92
C TRP A 24 -2.62 15.90 -1.16
N VAL A 25 -3.88 15.67 -0.79
CA VAL A 25 -4.30 14.44 -0.10
C VAL A 25 -4.15 13.26 -1.05
N LEU A 26 -4.61 13.40 -2.29
CA LEU A 26 -4.47 12.36 -3.31
C LEU A 26 -3.00 12.08 -3.63
N PHE A 27 -2.16 13.11 -3.72
CA PHE A 27 -0.72 12.93 -3.92
C PHE A 27 -0.10 12.09 -2.79
N ALA A 28 -0.40 12.42 -1.53
CA ALA A 28 0.10 11.67 -0.39
C ALA A 28 -0.41 10.20 -0.39
N ILE A 29 -1.69 9.99 -0.73
CA ILE A 29 -2.28 8.65 -0.85
C ILE A 29 -1.57 7.86 -1.97
N PHE A 30 -1.37 8.43 -3.14
CA PHE A 30 -0.70 7.74 -4.26
C PHE A 30 0.76 7.44 -3.98
N LEU A 31 1.50 8.43 -3.43
CA LEU A 31 2.90 8.25 -3.07
C LEU A 31 3.06 7.09 -2.06
N THR A 32 2.24 7.07 -1.02
CA THR A 32 2.30 6.02 -0.02
C THR A 32 1.81 4.68 -0.55
N GLY A 33 0.84 4.65 -1.46
CA GLY A 33 0.43 3.45 -2.18
C GLY A 33 1.54 2.86 -3.05
N THR A 34 2.30 3.71 -3.73
CA THR A 34 3.49 3.29 -4.49
C THR A 34 4.56 2.70 -3.58
N LEU A 35 4.84 3.35 -2.45
CA LEU A 35 5.81 2.86 -1.46
C LEU A 35 5.34 1.59 -0.75
N ALA A 36 4.05 1.39 -0.58
CA ALA A 36 3.46 0.20 0.02
C ALA A 36 3.73 -1.10 -0.78
N VAL A 37 4.03 -0.99 -2.08
CA VAL A 37 4.43 -2.14 -2.91
C VAL A 37 5.74 -2.75 -2.41
N PHE A 38 6.59 -1.94 -1.79
CA PHE A 38 7.90 -2.31 -1.24
C PHE A 38 7.86 -2.60 0.27
N ASP A 39 6.70 -2.94 0.82
CA ASP A 39 6.52 -3.18 2.26
C ASP A 39 7.48 -4.23 2.82
N LYS A 40 7.68 -5.30 2.07
CA LYS A 40 8.55 -6.42 2.46
C LYS A 40 10.03 -6.08 2.36
N GLU A 41 10.42 -5.39 1.29
CA GLU A 41 11.80 -4.91 1.10
C GLU A 41 12.19 -3.89 2.19
N LEU A 42 11.25 -3.02 2.57
CA LEU A 42 11.45 -2.08 3.67
C LEU A 42 11.61 -2.80 5.00
N ASN A 43 10.76 -3.79 5.30
CA ASN A 43 10.91 -4.62 6.49
C ASN A 43 12.24 -5.38 6.48
N TRP A 44 12.61 -5.97 5.35
CA TRP A 44 13.89 -6.67 5.19
C TRP A 44 15.10 -5.76 5.46
N TRP A 45 15.00 -4.50 5.02
CA TRP A 45 16.04 -3.50 5.25
C TRP A 45 16.06 -3.02 6.69
N MET A 46 14.90 -2.81 7.30
CA MET A 46 14.78 -2.25 8.66
C MET A 46 14.99 -3.28 9.77
N GLN A 47 14.81 -4.57 9.50
CA GLN A 47 14.92 -5.66 10.46
C GLN A 47 15.94 -6.72 10.01
N PRO A 48 17.22 -6.38 9.97
CA PRO A 48 18.26 -7.29 9.50
C PRO A 48 18.40 -8.55 10.36
N GLU A 49 17.98 -8.54 11.61
CA GLU A 49 17.96 -9.67 12.53
C GLU A 49 17.02 -10.81 12.08
N LEU A 50 16.05 -10.53 11.23
CA LEU A 50 15.15 -11.54 10.67
C LEU A 50 15.69 -12.22 9.42
N ARG A 51 16.89 -11.85 8.95
CA ARG A 51 17.47 -12.41 7.73
C ARG A 51 17.96 -13.82 7.99
N VAL A 52 17.28 -14.79 7.40
CA VAL A 52 17.66 -16.19 7.43
C VAL A 52 18.53 -16.48 6.20
N THR A 53 19.63 -17.17 6.40
CA THR A 53 20.55 -17.58 5.34
C THR A 53 20.67 -19.09 5.30
N GLY A 54 20.48 -19.68 4.13
CA GLY A 54 20.91 -21.05 3.83
C GLY A 54 20.00 -22.21 4.27
N GLN A 55 18.84 -21.94 4.87
CA GLN A 55 17.90 -22.98 5.28
C GLN A 55 16.93 -23.35 4.14
N SER A 56 16.63 -24.64 4.01
CA SER A 56 15.54 -25.09 3.16
C SER A 56 14.18 -24.79 3.82
N GLN A 57 13.14 -24.63 3.01
CA GLN A 57 11.78 -24.45 3.57
C GLN A 57 11.32 -25.63 4.42
N ALA A 58 11.75 -26.84 4.08
CA ALA A 58 11.41 -28.04 4.85
C ALA A 58 12.03 -28.02 6.26
N GLU A 59 13.28 -27.62 6.38
CA GLU A 59 13.95 -27.44 7.67
C GLU A 59 13.27 -26.36 8.51
N ALA A 60 12.93 -25.21 7.88
CA ALA A 60 12.21 -24.13 8.57
C ALA A 60 10.83 -24.58 9.08
N VAL A 61 10.09 -25.40 8.31
CA VAL A 61 8.82 -25.99 8.77
C VAL A 61 9.04 -26.86 9.98
N GLN A 62 10.04 -27.76 9.95
CA GLN A 62 10.32 -28.67 11.06
C GLN A 62 10.63 -27.90 12.35
N VAL A 63 11.50 -26.90 12.26
CA VAL A 63 11.85 -26.02 13.39
C VAL A 63 10.61 -25.33 13.96
N ALA A 64 9.74 -24.79 13.08
CA ALA A 64 8.52 -24.12 13.48
C ALA A 64 7.53 -25.08 14.17
N GLU A 65 7.35 -26.29 13.62
CA GLU A 65 6.48 -27.31 14.22
C GLU A 65 6.99 -27.77 15.59
N ASP A 66 8.28 -28.03 15.73
CA ASP A 66 8.86 -28.49 16.99
C ASP A 66 8.70 -27.42 18.08
N TRP A 67 8.92 -26.15 17.73
CA TRP A 67 8.69 -25.04 18.64
C TRP A 67 7.21 -24.91 19.03
N LEU A 68 6.29 -24.98 18.06
CA LEU A 68 4.84 -24.89 18.30
C LEU A 68 4.31 -26.05 19.13
N ARG A 69 4.83 -27.27 18.92
CA ARG A 69 4.49 -28.45 19.74
C ARG A 69 4.96 -28.28 21.19
N ALA A 70 6.14 -27.73 21.38
CA ALA A 70 6.69 -27.51 22.71
C ALA A 70 5.95 -26.43 23.49
N ASN A 71 5.55 -25.32 22.81
CA ASN A 71 5.02 -24.14 23.46
C ASN A 71 3.49 -23.97 23.34
N HIS A 72 2.86 -24.55 22.32
CA HIS A 72 1.43 -24.35 21.99
C HIS A 72 0.72 -25.62 21.54
N ALA A 73 1.00 -26.77 22.17
CA ALA A 73 0.41 -28.07 21.82
C ALA A 73 -1.12 -28.09 21.86
N GLY A 74 -1.75 -27.30 22.72
CA GLY A 74 -3.20 -27.23 22.88
C GLY A 74 -3.91 -26.20 22.01
N ALA A 75 -3.21 -25.51 21.10
CA ALA A 75 -3.82 -24.49 20.26
C ALA A 75 -4.71 -25.11 19.16
N SER A 76 -5.84 -24.46 18.86
CA SER A 76 -6.80 -24.91 17.85
C SER A 76 -6.24 -24.83 16.41
N ALA A 77 -5.27 -23.97 16.17
CA ALA A 77 -4.61 -23.80 14.88
C ALA A 77 -3.19 -23.26 15.05
N TRP A 78 -2.33 -23.61 14.13
CA TRP A 78 -0.98 -23.06 13.99
C TRP A 78 -0.86 -22.35 12.65
N ASN A 79 -0.20 -21.18 12.66
CA ASN A 79 0.15 -20.46 11.45
C ASN A 79 1.67 -20.31 11.38
N ILE A 80 2.26 -20.77 10.29
CA ILE A 80 3.69 -20.72 10.04
C ILE A 80 3.91 -19.81 8.82
N GLY A 81 4.65 -18.73 9.02
CA GLY A 81 5.11 -17.86 7.95
C GLY A 81 6.54 -18.21 7.57
N LEU A 82 6.72 -18.87 6.44
CA LEU A 82 8.02 -19.33 5.97
C LEU A 82 8.87 -18.18 5.41
N PRO A 83 10.19 -18.27 5.57
CA PRO A 83 11.12 -17.36 4.90
C PRO A 83 10.94 -17.40 3.38
N SER A 84 11.03 -16.25 2.76
CA SER A 84 10.96 -16.08 1.31
C SER A 84 11.94 -15.01 0.84
N GLU A 85 12.17 -14.91 -0.46
CA GLU A 85 13.04 -13.86 -1.02
C GLU A 85 12.63 -12.44 -0.62
N ARG A 86 11.33 -12.20 -0.43
CA ARG A 86 10.78 -10.89 -0.05
C ARG A 86 10.43 -10.76 1.43
N GLY A 87 10.45 -11.84 2.19
CA GLY A 87 10.10 -11.85 3.61
C GLY A 87 11.00 -12.83 4.36
N PRO A 88 12.05 -12.35 5.02
CA PRO A 88 13.16 -13.20 5.46
C PRO A 88 12.90 -14.00 6.73
N GLY A 89 11.92 -13.61 7.56
CA GLY A 89 11.75 -14.20 8.88
C GLY A 89 10.89 -15.46 8.89
N LEU A 90 11.32 -16.47 9.66
CA LEU A 90 10.44 -17.55 10.09
C LEU A 90 9.55 -17.02 11.21
N SER A 91 8.24 -17.01 11.00
CA SER A 91 7.29 -16.55 12.01
C SER A 91 6.25 -17.60 12.34
N VAL A 92 5.87 -17.67 13.60
CA VAL A 92 4.86 -18.59 14.09
C VAL A 92 3.79 -17.84 14.88
N SER A 93 2.55 -18.32 14.84
CA SER A 93 1.49 -17.89 15.73
C SER A 93 0.54 -19.05 16.00
N ALA A 94 -0.05 -19.06 17.20
CA ALA A 94 -0.99 -20.07 17.63
C ALA A 94 -2.37 -19.46 17.90
N GLY A 95 -3.45 -20.21 17.59
CA GLY A 95 -4.82 -19.76 17.77
C GLY A 95 -5.54 -19.41 16.47
N GLU A 96 -6.85 -19.15 16.56
CA GLU A 96 -7.73 -18.90 15.39
C GLU A 96 -7.49 -17.55 14.72
N GLN A 97 -6.88 -16.61 15.39
CA GLN A 97 -6.64 -15.29 14.84
C GLN A 97 -5.40 -15.26 13.96
N ARG A 98 -5.59 -15.19 12.63
CA ARG A 98 -4.51 -14.98 11.64
C ARG A 98 -3.63 -13.74 11.91
N ARG A 99 -3.98 -12.91 12.87
CA ARG A 99 -3.29 -11.67 13.30
C ARG A 99 -2.88 -11.71 14.78
N GLY A 100 -2.76 -12.91 15.36
CA GLY A 100 -2.15 -13.08 16.68
C GLY A 100 -0.72 -12.49 16.70
N GLU A 101 -0.24 -12.25 17.88
CA GLU A 101 1.15 -11.84 18.10
C GLU A 101 2.08 -12.83 17.40
N ARG A 102 2.85 -12.32 16.42
CA ARG A 102 3.78 -13.16 15.67
C ARG A 102 5.05 -13.28 16.46
N THR A 103 5.43 -14.51 16.75
CA THR A 103 6.72 -14.86 17.30
C THR A 103 7.68 -15.17 16.15
N TYR A 104 8.86 -14.61 16.16
CA TYR A 104 9.88 -14.89 15.16
C TYR A 104 10.91 -15.86 15.71
N LEU A 105 11.33 -16.80 14.87
CA LEU A 105 12.30 -17.83 15.20
C LEU A 105 13.49 -17.75 14.23
N ASP A 106 14.67 -18.05 14.75
CA ASP A 106 15.80 -18.40 13.90
C ASP A 106 15.49 -19.74 13.23
N ALA A 107 15.50 -19.79 11.92
CA ALA A 107 15.11 -20.99 11.18
C ALA A 107 16.15 -22.13 11.29
N SER A 108 17.37 -21.85 11.79
CA SER A 108 18.42 -22.85 11.98
C SER A 108 18.42 -23.43 13.37
N THR A 109 18.13 -22.64 14.39
CA THR A 109 18.26 -23.04 15.81
C THR A 109 16.90 -23.20 16.50
N GLY A 110 15.85 -22.57 16.00
CA GLY A 110 14.55 -22.50 16.66
C GLY A 110 14.52 -21.52 17.84
N GLU A 111 15.59 -20.76 18.06
CA GLU A 111 15.64 -19.75 19.10
C GLU A 111 14.72 -18.55 18.76
N LEU A 112 14.21 -17.91 19.81
CA LEU A 112 13.40 -16.70 19.66
C LEU A 112 14.25 -15.56 19.13
N VAL A 113 13.74 -14.90 18.09
CA VAL A 113 14.30 -13.66 17.57
C VAL A 113 13.34 -12.52 17.90
N GLU A 114 13.83 -11.54 18.65
CA GLU A 114 13.09 -10.31 18.90
C GLU A 114 13.46 -9.25 17.86
N PRO A 115 12.60 -9.02 16.84
CA PRO A 115 12.89 -7.97 15.88
C PRO A 115 12.74 -6.61 16.53
N ARG A 116 13.59 -5.67 16.13
CA ARG A 116 13.45 -4.27 16.56
C ARG A 116 12.07 -3.74 16.17
N ASP A 117 11.48 -2.92 17.03
CA ASP A 117 10.21 -2.27 16.72
C ASP A 117 10.42 -1.21 15.62
N THR A 118 9.70 -1.38 14.53
CA THR A 118 9.73 -0.45 13.41
C THR A 118 8.31 -0.26 12.87
N ALA A 119 8.02 0.93 12.35
CA ALA A 119 6.78 1.14 11.60
C ALA A 119 6.76 0.29 10.31
N GLY A 120 7.94 -0.05 9.78
CA GLY A 120 8.16 -0.94 8.65
C GLY A 120 7.42 -0.53 7.39
N GLY A 121 7.34 -1.45 6.43
CA GLY A 121 6.58 -1.27 5.20
C GLY A 121 5.08 -1.10 5.44
N SER A 122 4.55 -1.64 6.54
CA SER A 122 3.14 -1.50 6.89
C SER A 122 2.71 -0.05 7.17
N PHE A 123 3.67 0.86 7.47
CA PHE A 123 3.39 2.28 7.63
C PHE A 123 2.76 2.87 6.37
N PHE A 124 3.37 2.65 5.21
CA PHE A 124 2.88 3.19 3.94
C PHE A 124 1.56 2.57 3.54
N PHE A 125 1.38 1.27 3.75
CA PHE A 125 0.12 0.59 3.50
C PHE A 125 -1.01 1.16 4.36
N ARG A 126 -0.78 1.34 5.67
CA ARG A 126 -1.78 1.91 6.58
C ARG A 126 -2.10 3.35 6.22
N PHE A 127 -1.09 4.15 5.87
CA PHE A 127 -1.32 5.53 5.44
C PHE A 127 -2.16 5.58 4.17
N HIS A 128 -1.80 4.80 3.14
CA HIS A 128 -2.55 4.73 1.90
C HIS A 128 -4.02 4.36 2.11
N TYR A 129 -4.27 3.43 3.02
CA TYR A 129 -5.61 2.87 3.23
C TYR A 129 -6.45 3.65 4.25
N THR A 130 -5.83 4.31 5.24
CA THR A 130 -6.55 4.95 6.35
C THR A 130 -5.99 6.31 6.78
N LEU A 131 -4.97 6.85 6.10
CA LEU A 131 -4.26 8.05 6.53
C LEU A 131 -3.79 8.01 7.99
N HIS A 132 -3.60 6.84 8.57
CA HIS A 132 -3.37 6.61 10.00
C HIS A 132 -4.47 7.16 10.95
N MET A 133 -5.66 7.48 10.44
CA MET A 133 -6.77 8.06 11.21
C MET A 133 -7.69 7.03 11.87
N GLY A 134 -7.21 5.79 12.03
CA GLY A 134 -8.05 4.68 12.45
C GLY A 134 -8.87 4.09 11.28
N ARG A 135 -9.26 2.82 11.43
CA ARG A 135 -9.83 2.07 10.31
C ARG A 135 -11.14 2.68 9.80
N ASP A 136 -12.06 3.00 10.71
CA ASP A 136 -13.41 3.40 10.31
C ASP A 136 -13.39 4.78 9.65
N LEU A 137 -12.82 5.78 10.31
CA LEU A 137 -12.76 7.13 9.78
C LEU A 137 -11.84 7.23 8.56
N GLY A 138 -10.67 6.59 8.61
CA GLY A 138 -9.68 6.66 7.53
C GLY A 138 -10.18 6.07 6.22
N VAL A 139 -10.84 4.92 6.27
CA VAL A 139 -11.40 4.27 5.07
C VAL A 139 -12.45 5.15 4.40
N TRP A 140 -13.31 5.80 5.18
CA TRP A 140 -14.30 6.74 4.63
C TRP A 140 -13.64 7.95 3.96
N ILE A 141 -12.63 8.55 4.59
CA ILE A 141 -11.93 9.71 4.01
C ILE A 141 -11.22 9.32 2.71
N VAL A 142 -10.48 8.20 2.71
CA VAL A 142 -9.80 7.72 1.50
C VAL A 142 -10.81 7.34 0.42
N GLY A 143 -11.94 6.72 0.79
CA GLY A 143 -13.03 6.40 -0.12
C GLY A 143 -13.65 7.64 -0.77
N LEU A 144 -13.91 8.69 0.02
CA LEU A 144 -14.40 9.97 -0.50
C LEU A 144 -13.37 10.64 -1.42
N ALA A 145 -12.08 10.59 -1.06
CA ALA A 145 -11.01 11.10 -1.92
C ALA A 145 -10.94 10.35 -3.25
N ALA A 146 -11.12 9.03 -3.25
CA ALA A 146 -11.18 8.22 -4.47
C ALA A 146 -12.40 8.57 -5.34
N MET A 147 -13.57 8.80 -4.75
CA MET A 147 -14.77 9.26 -5.46
C MET A 147 -14.56 10.65 -6.08
N ALA A 148 -13.96 11.56 -5.34
CA ALA A 148 -13.65 12.89 -5.84
C ALA A 148 -12.61 12.87 -6.97
N MET A 149 -11.63 11.95 -6.91
CA MET A 149 -10.70 11.70 -8.01
C MET A 149 -11.44 11.22 -9.26
N LEU A 150 -12.40 10.31 -9.14
CA LEU A 150 -13.21 9.86 -10.26
C LEU A 150 -13.97 11.04 -10.92
N VAL A 151 -14.56 11.92 -10.11
CA VAL A 151 -15.21 13.14 -10.60
C VAL A 151 -14.20 14.07 -11.29
N ALA A 152 -12.99 14.22 -10.73
CA ALA A 152 -11.94 15.02 -11.33
C ALA A 152 -11.47 14.45 -12.69
N ILE A 153 -11.35 13.13 -12.81
CA ILE A 153 -11.01 12.47 -14.08
C ILE A 153 -12.10 12.73 -15.13
N ILE A 154 -13.37 12.49 -14.80
CA ILE A 154 -14.49 12.68 -15.73
C ILE A 154 -14.59 14.14 -16.17
N SER A 155 -14.51 15.09 -15.23
CA SER A 155 -14.53 16.52 -15.54
C SER A 155 -13.32 16.93 -16.38
N GLY A 156 -12.14 16.40 -16.09
CA GLY A 156 -10.91 16.60 -16.86
C GLY A 156 -11.05 16.15 -18.32
N ILE A 157 -11.64 14.98 -18.56
CA ILE A 157 -11.91 14.47 -19.92
C ILE A 157 -12.84 15.42 -20.67
N ILE A 158 -13.90 15.91 -20.02
CA ILE A 158 -14.87 16.84 -20.63
C ILE A 158 -14.21 18.17 -21.02
N ILE A 159 -13.35 18.71 -20.13
CA ILE A 159 -12.68 19.99 -20.34
C ILE A 159 -11.56 19.85 -21.39
N HIS A 160 -10.77 18.80 -21.27
CA HIS A 160 -9.54 18.59 -22.05
C HIS A 160 -9.73 17.66 -23.26
N LYS A 161 -10.94 17.53 -23.77
CA LYS A 161 -11.25 16.68 -24.94
C LYS A 161 -10.38 16.92 -26.17
N LYS A 162 -9.81 18.11 -26.33
CA LYS A 162 -8.86 18.42 -27.43
C LYS A 162 -7.47 17.83 -27.19
N ILE A 163 -7.05 17.67 -25.94
CA ILE A 163 -5.73 17.10 -25.58
C ILE A 163 -5.65 15.68 -26.08
N PHE A 164 -6.68 14.86 -25.88
CA PHE A 164 -6.71 13.49 -26.38
C PHE A 164 -6.54 13.40 -27.89
N LYS A 165 -7.22 14.30 -28.62
CA LYS A 165 -7.08 14.39 -30.06
C LYS A 165 -5.68 14.81 -30.49
N ASP A 166 -5.09 15.81 -29.81
CA ASP A 166 -3.79 16.35 -30.15
C ASP A 166 -2.65 15.42 -29.68
N PHE A 167 -2.81 14.66 -28.62
CA PHE A 167 -1.86 13.65 -28.13
C PHE A 167 -1.65 12.49 -29.15
N PHE A 168 -2.75 12.00 -29.73
CA PHE A 168 -2.69 10.92 -30.73
C PHE A 168 -2.47 11.41 -32.17
N THR A 169 -2.44 12.74 -32.39
CA THR A 169 -2.23 13.28 -33.73
C THR A 169 -0.82 13.87 -33.82
N PHE A 170 0.09 13.13 -34.45
CA PHE A 170 1.42 13.63 -34.74
C PHE A 170 1.30 14.79 -35.76
N ARG A 171 1.62 16.01 -35.34
CA ARG A 171 1.62 17.21 -36.19
C ARG A 171 3.02 17.77 -36.34
N PRO A 172 3.83 17.28 -37.30
CA PRO A 172 5.13 17.85 -37.58
C PRO A 172 4.97 19.32 -38.04
N GLY A 173 5.69 20.24 -37.41
CA GLY A 173 5.67 21.68 -37.79
C GLY A 173 4.96 22.61 -36.80
N LYS A 174 4.26 22.12 -35.79
CA LYS A 174 3.87 22.96 -34.64
C LYS A 174 5.02 23.03 -33.66
N GLY A 175 5.54 24.24 -33.45
CA GLY A 175 6.63 24.49 -32.52
C GLY A 175 6.34 24.04 -31.08
N GLN A 176 7.34 24.10 -30.23
CA GLN A 176 7.37 23.63 -28.83
C GLN A 176 6.19 24.11 -27.93
N ARG A 177 5.48 25.19 -28.31
CA ARG A 177 4.28 25.70 -27.63
C ARG A 177 3.04 24.79 -27.73
N SER A 178 3.08 23.72 -28.53
CA SER A 178 1.96 22.77 -28.65
C SER A 178 2.01 21.60 -27.66
N TRP A 179 3.00 21.57 -26.77
CA TRP A 179 3.21 20.52 -25.76
C TRP A 179 2.87 21.00 -24.32
N LEU A 180 2.45 22.24 -24.16
CA LEU A 180 1.95 22.81 -22.89
C LEU A 180 0.41 23.08 -23.03
#